data_30e93057e2cddb604a825cab15f46bd7
#
_entry.id   30e93057e2cddb604a825cab15f46bd7
#
_cell.length_a   1.000
_cell.length_b   1.000
_cell.length_c   1.000
_cell.angle_alpha   90.00
_cell.angle_beta   90.00
_cell.angle_gamma   90.00
#
_symmetry.space_group_name_H-M   'P 1'
#
loop_
_entity.id
_entity.type
_entity.pdbx_description
1 polymer ?
#
loop_
_entity_poly.entity_id
_entity_poly.type
_entity_poly.pdbx_seq_one_letter_code
_entity_poly.pdbx_strand_id
1 'polypeptide(L)'
;MGERVTAFFDIDGTLGWTDPVVREQLSDEERKLSPVPSPAVADAIRRFVAAGNRAFICTGRSPLDIHPKMAALPFSGMACLAGAYVKVGDVVLRDVALPPEVLAGVDAVLAQTGSGALLESARGSVDVRGGTAGTHQPSPANVGEALRLIPGGRVHKVVLPTPAARVVVDRFSGVVRLSITGLEMGNSEVGLSKNCKRGAVRAILDYVGDAGTTYGFGDSENDLSLFEQVDVSVAMGNAVPAVKRAATLVTDTVGNDGVAKALAKLRLI
;
A
#
# COMPACT_ATOMS: atom_id res chain seq x y z
N MET A 1 -10.99 -26.77 -18.48
CA MET A 1 -10.76 -25.48 -17.80
C MET A 1 -9.58 -25.69 -16.89
N GLY A 2 -8.51 -24.88 -17.02
CA GLY A 2 -7.38 -24.95 -16.09
C GLY A 2 -7.81 -24.62 -14.65
N GLU A 3 -7.00 -25.03 -13.68
CA GLU A 3 -7.21 -24.68 -12.27
C GLU A 3 -7.17 -23.16 -12.12
N ARG A 4 -8.11 -22.58 -11.37
CA ARG A 4 -8.18 -21.13 -11.13
C ARG A 4 -6.97 -20.71 -10.31
N VAL A 5 -6.43 -19.53 -10.60
CA VAL A 5 -5.27 -18.95 -9.93
C VAL A 5 -5.67 -17.64 -9.25
N THR A 6 -5.07 -17.37 -8.10
CA THR A 6 -5.23 -16.08 -7.39
C THR A 6 -3.88 -15.39 -7.27
N ALA A 7 -3.79 -14.14 -7.71
CA ALA A 7 -2.55 -13.38 -7.67
C ALA A 7 -2.71 -12.04 -6.95
N PHE A 8 -1.73 -11.70 -6.15
CA PHE A 8 -1.62 -10.46 -5.40
C PHE A 8 -0.47 -9.63 -5.94
N PHE A 9 -0.72 -8.38 -6.21
CA PHE A 9 0.25 -7.47 -6.83
C PHE A 9 0.46 -6.23 -5.96
N ASP A 10 1.71 -5.93 -5.62
CA ASP A 10 2.03 -4.60 -5.16
C ASP A 10 1.94 -3.58 -6.30
N ILE A 11 1.90 -2.27 -5.98
CA ILE A 11 1.82 -1.21 -6.99
C ILE A 11 3.20 -0.64 -7.28
N ASP A 12 3.81 -0.01 -6.28
CA ASP A 12 5.02 0.79 -6.44
C ASP A 12 6.23 -0.11 -6.69
N GLY A 13 6.89 0.05 -7.83
CA GLY A 13 8.00 -0.83 -8.22
C GLY A 13 7.58 -2.21 -8.71
N THR A 14 6.28 -2.52 -8.78
CA THR A 14 5.73 -3.80 -9.23
C THR A 14 4.78 -3.63 -10.41
N LEU A 15 3.54 -3.16 -10.20
CA LEU A 15 2.57 -2.91 -11.29
C LEU A 15 2.88 -1.64 -12.06
N GLY A 16 3.49 -0.67 -11.40
CA GLY A 16 3.82 0.61 -12.00
C GLY A 16 5.09 1.22 -11.43
N TRP A 17 5.68 2.08 -12.25
CA TRP A 17 6.88 2.83 -11.93
C TRP A 17 6.84 4.16 -12.66
N THR A 18 7.38 5.19 -12.03
CA THR A 18 7.58 6.50 -12.65
C THR A 18 9.06 6.80 -12.65
N ASP A 19 9.60 7.09 -13.83
CA ASP A 19 11.01 7.50 -13.96
C ASP A 19 11.27 8.68 -13.01
N PRO A 20 12.35 8.63 -12.20
CA PRO A 20 12.66 9.70 -11.26
C PRO A 20 12.72 11.08 -11.90
N VAL A 21 13.28 11.20 -13.12
CA VAL A 21 13.38 12.46 -13.86
C VAL A 21 11.99 12.96 -14.26
N VAL A 22 11.12 12.06 -14.70
CA VAL A 22 9.71 12.38 -15.01
C VAL A 22 8.96 12.77 -13.75
N ARG A 23 9.17 12.04 -12.65
CA ARG A 23 8.52 12.28 -11.36
C ARG A 23 8.82 13.68 -10.81
N GLU A 24 10.04 14.18 -11.00
CA GLU A 24 10.42 15.53 -10.59
C GLU A 24 9.66 16.64 -11.34
N GLN A 25 9.19 16.35 -12.56
CA GLN A 25 8.43 17.27 -13.41
C GLN A 25 6.92 17.24 -13.15
N LEU A 26 6.42 16.25 -12.39
CA LEU A 26 5.02 16.13 -12.05
C LEU A 26 4.62 17.14 -10.96
N SER A 27 3.40 17.67 -11.06
CA SER A 27 2.75 18.36 -9.94
C SER A 27 2.58 17.44 -8.74
N ASP A 28 2.36 18.00 -7.55
CA ASP A 28 2.16 17.22 -6.32
C ASP A 28 0.95 16.28 -6.46
N GLU A 29 -0.12 16.71 -7.11
CA GLU A 29 -1.31 15.89 -7.36
C GLU A 29 -1.00 14.71 -8.31
N GLU A 30 -0.33 14.97 -9.44
CA GLU A 30 0.08 13.93 -10.38
C GLU A 30 1.08 12.95 -9.73
N ARG A 31 2.01 13.46 -8.92
CA ARG A 31 3.00 12.66 -8.19
C ARG A 31 2.32 11.73 -7.18
N LYS A 32 1.30 12.20 -6.48
CA LYS A 32 0.52 11.42 -5.54
C LYS A 32 -0.22 10.27 -6.22
N LEU A 33 -0.77 10.49 -7.40
CA LEU A 33 -1.48 9.47 -8.18
C LEU A 33 -0.54 8.57 -9.01
N SER A 34 0.71 8.96 -9.26
CA SER A 34 1.68 8.08 -9.94
C SER A 34 2.08 6.90 -9.04
N PRO A 35 2.43 5.70 -9.55
CA PRO A 35 2.66 5.39 -10.95
C PRO A 35 1.43 4.93 -11.72
N VAL A 36 1.59 4.89 -13.05
CA VAL A 36 0.62 4.33 -13.98
C VAL A 36 1.16 2.99 -14.51
N PRO A 37 0.35 1.95 -14.68
CA PRO A 37 0.80 0.71 -15.29
C PRO A 37 1.14 0.93 -16.76
N SER A 38 2.16 0.24 -17.26
CA SER A 38 2.43 0.24 -18.71
C SER A 38 1.28 -0.40 -19.49
N PRO A 39 1.14 -0.11 -20.79
CA PRO A 39 0.15 -0.78 -21.63
C PRO A 39 0.27 -2.31 -21.61
N ALA A 40 1.51 -2.85 -21.57
CA ALA A 40 1.76 -4.29 -21.54
C ALA A 40 1.33 -4.91 -20.21
N VAL A 41 1.62 -4.27 -19.07
CA VAL A 41 1.16 -4.72 -17.75
C VAL A 41 -0.37 -4.66 -17.65
N ALA A 42 -0.98 -3.57 -18.12
CA ALA A 42 -2.42 -3.42 -18.13
C ALA A 42 -3.12 -4.49 -18.98
N ASP A 43 -2.57 -4.82 -20.16
CA ASP A 43 -3.07 -5.91 -21.02
C ASP A 43 -2.91 -7.26 -20.34
N ALA A 44 -1.74 -7.54 -19.77
CA ALA A 44 -1.47 -8.79 -19.06
C ALA A 44 -2.47 -9.03 -17.90
N ILE A 45 -2.78 -8.01 -17.09
CA ILE A 45 -3.80 -8.12 -16.02
C ILE A 45 -5.18 -8.43 -16.62
N ARG A 46 -5.58 -7.77 -17.73
CA ARG A 46 -6.87 -8.05 -18.36
C ARG A 46 -6.94 -9.50 -18.88
N ARG A 47 -5.88 -9.99 -19.54
CA ARG A 47 -5.80 -11.37 -20.04
C ARG A 47 -5.81 -12.38 -18.90
N PHE A 48 -5.07 -12.10 -17.82
CA PHE A 48 -5.05 -12.94 -16.62
C PHE A 48 -6.47 -13.12 -16.02
N VAL A 49 -7.22 -12.04 -15.89
CA VAL A 49 -8.58 -12.11 -15.36
C VAL A 49 -9.55 -12.72 -16.38
N ALA A 50 -9.40 -12.42 -17.68
CA ALA A 50 -10.20 -13.03 -18.75
C ALA A 50 -10.03 -14.56 -18.84
N ALA A 51 -8.87 -15.10 -18.42
CA ALA A 51 -8.63 -16.53 -18.29
C ALA A 51 -9.36 -17.17 -17.09
N GLY A 52 -10.12 -16.39 -16.30
CA GLY A 52 -10.89 -16.85 -15.14
C GLY A 52 -10.16 -16.75 -13.80
N ASN A 53 -8.97 -16.14 -13.79
CA ASN A 53 -8.15 -15.95 -12.59
C ASN A 53 -8.61 -14.72 -11.79
N ARG A 54 -8.18 -14.65 -10.51
CA ARG A 54 -8.45 -13.53 -9.62
C ARG A 54 -7.19 -12.71 -9.39
N ALA A 55 -7.27 -11.41 -9.64
CA ALA A 55 -6.19 -10.45 -9.39
C ALA A 55 -6.56 -9.51 -8.25
N PHE A 56 -5.65 -9.27 -7.31
CA PHE A 56 -5.82 -8.37 -6.18
C PHE A 56 -4.67 -7.38 -6.09
N ILE A 57 -4.97 -6.12 -5.82
CA ILE A 57 -3.97 -5.14 -5.41
C ILE A 57 -3.62 -5.38 -3.93
N CYS A 58 -2.32 -5.24 -3.57
CA CYS A 58 -1.84 -5.35 -2.19
C CYS A 58 -0.77 -4.28 -1.92
N THR A 59 -1.17 -3.09 -1.47
CA THR A 59 -0.33 -1.87 -1.44
C THR A 59 -0.35 -1.14 -0.09
N GLY A 60 0.70 -0.34 0.16
CA GLY A 60 0.73 0.65 1.23
C GLY A 60 -0.16 1.88 0.98
N ARG A 61 -0.54 2.13 -0.28
CA ARG A 61 -1.34 3.30 -0.67
C ARG A 61 -2.74 3.27 -0.09
N SER A 62 -3.31 4.47 0.10
CA SER A 62 -4.76 4.64 0.27
C SER A 62 -5.48 4.25 -1.04
N PRO A 63 -6.72 3.75 -0.99
CA PRO A 63 -7.54 3.52 -2.20
C PRO A 63 -7.68 4.77 -3.09
N LEU A 64 -7.65 5.95 -2.49
CA LEU A 64 -7.78 7.24 -3.21
C LEU A 64 -6.48 7.69 -3.89
N ASP A 65 -5.35 7.09 -3.51
CA ASP A 65 -4.04 7.38 -4.09
C ASP A 65 -3.64 6.36 -5.17
N ILE A 66 -4.58 5.49 -5.57
CA ILE A 66 -4.42 4.60 -6.71
C ILE A 66 -4.84 5.33 -7.98
N HIS A 67 -3.92 5.41 -8.95
CA HIS A 67 -4.20 6.09 -10.22
C HIS A 67 -5.46 5.53 -10.91
N PRO A 68 -6.37 6.36 -11.48
CA PRO A 68 -7.60 5.90 -12.10
C PRO A 68 -7.40 4.82 -13.18
N LYS A 69 -6.33 4.89 -13.99
CA LYS A 69 -5.99 3.84 -14.98
C LYS A 69 -5.63 2.49 -14.34
N MET A 70 -5.07 2.50 -13.14
CA MET A 70 -4.79 1.29 -12.36
C MET A 70 -6.10 0.75 -11.74
N ALA A 71 -6.88 1.62 -11.12
CA ALA A 71 -8.16 1.26 -10.49
C ALA A 71 -9.20 0.74 -11.50
N ALA A 72 -9.12 1.15 -12.78
CA ALA A 72 -9.99 0.68 -13.85
C ALA A 72 -9.61 -0.72 -14.40
N LEU A 73 -8.51 -1.32 -13.98
CA LEU A 73 -8.18 -2.70 -14.33
C LEU A 73 -9.10 -3.67 -13.55
N PRO A 74 -9.37 -4.87 -14.10
CA PRO A 74 -10.39 -5.78 -13.57
C PRO A 74 -9.91 -6.53 -12.32
N PHE A 75 -9.40 -5.81 -11.31
CA PHE A 75 -9.05 -6.41 -10.04
C PHE A 75 -10.29 -6.89 -9.29
N SER A 76 -10.21 -8.08 -8.70
CA SER A 76 -11.27 -8.66 -7.88
C SER A 76 -11.44 -7.96 -6.53
N GLY A 77 -10.44 -7.18 -6.12
CA GLY A 77 -10.42 -6.44 -4.87
C GLY A 77 -9.05 -5.83 -4.57
N MET A 78 -8.94 -5.28 -3.38
CA MET A 78 -7.73 -4.58 -2.96
C MET A 78 -7.46 -4.71 -1.45
N ALA A 79 -6.19 -4.77 -1.10
CA ALA A 79 -5.66 -4.56 0.24
C ALA A 79 -4.83 -3.27 0.20
N CYS A 80 -5.29 -2.23 0.86
CA CYS A 80 -4.71 -0.90 0.90
C CYS A 80 -4.27 -0.52 2.31
N LEU A 81 -3.52 0.60 2.44
CA LEU A 81 -3.04 1.11 3.73
C LEU A 81 -2.28 0.02 4.50
N ALA A 82 -1.37 -0.67 3.80
CA ALA A 82 -0.59 -1.80 4.32
C ALA A 82 -1.46 -2.93 4.93
N GLY A 83 -2.68 -3.12 4.44
CA GLY A 83 -3.60 -4.14 4.93
C GLY A 83 -4.55 -3.68 6.04
N ALA A 84 -4.57 -2.39 6.37
CA ALA A 84 -5.57 -1.81 7.27
C ALA A 84 -6.97 -1.78 6.66
N TYR A 85 -7.05 -1.63 5.34
CA TYR A 85 -8.29 -1.63 4.58
C TYR A 85 -8.26 -2.72 3.51
N VAL A 86 -9.25 -3.62 3.52
CA VAL A 86 -9.36 -4.73 2.56
C VAL A 86 -10.78 -4.80 2.01
N LYS A 87 -10.90 -4.82 0.69
CA LYS A 87 -12.18 -4.91 -0.02
C LYS A 87 -12.12 -5.98 -1.12
N VAL A 88 -13.17 -6.80 -1.24
CA VAL A 88 -13.36 -7.77 -2.34
C VAL A 88 -14.71 -7.50 -2.99
N GLY A 89 -14.71 -7.17 -4.29
CA GLY A 89 -15.90 -6.62 -4.92
C GLY A 89 -16.42 -5.41 -4.14
N ASP A 90 -17.67 -5.47 -3.66
CA ASP A 90 -18.27 -4.41 -2.82
C ASP A 90 -18.21 -4.69 -1.31
N VAL A 91 -17.66 -5.83 -0.91
CA VAL A 91 -17.58 -6.24 0.50
C VAL A 91 -16.29 -5.74 1.14
N VAL A 92 -16.40 -4.96 2.21
CA VAL A 92 -15.28 -4.55 3.04
C VAL A 92 -15.02 -5.63 4.09
N LEU A 93 -13.89 -6.30 3.98
CA LEU A 93 -13.47 -7.37 4.91
C LEU A 93 -12.73 -6.83 6.13
N ARG A 94 -12.00 -5.74 5.95
CA ARG A 94 -11.23 -5.07 7.01
C ARG A 94 -11.31 -3.56 6.83
N ASP A 95 -11.47 -2.88 7.96
CA ASP A 95 -11.37 -1.43 8.09
C ASP A 95 -10.85 -1.16 9.51
N VAL A 96 -9.53 -1.23 9.70
CA VAL A 96 -8.88 -1.21 11.03
C VAL A 96 -8.10 0.08 11.21
N ALA A 97 -8.76 1.06 11.83
CA ALA A 97 -8.19 2.37 12.12
C ALA A 97 -7.29 2.35 13.36
N LEU A 98 -6.47 3.39 13.49
CA LEU A 98 -5.73 3.71 14.71
C LEU A 98 -6.71 4.03 15.84
N PRO A 99 -6.42 3.58 17.08
CA PRO A 99 -7.21 3.94 18.25
C PRO A 99 -7.21 5.45 18.54
N PRO A 100 -8.29 6.01 19.07
CA PRO A 100 -8.36 7.45 19.40
C PRO A 100 -7.24 7.94 20.34
N GLU A 101 -6.81 7.11 21.28
CA GLU A 101 -5.70 7.41 22.19
C GLU A 101 -4.36 7.55 21.46
N VAL A 102 -4.13 6.78 20.41
CA VAL A 102 -2.93 6.90 19.56
C VAL A 102 -2.98 8.23 18.81
N LEU A 103 -4.13 8.59 18.25
CA LEU A 103 -4.30 9.86 17.52
C LEU A 103 -4.14 11.08 18.46
N ALA A 104 -4.63 11.00 19.69
CA ALA A 104 -4.38 12.02 20.71
C ALA A 104 -2.89 12.12 21.08
N GLY A 105 -2.19 10.97 21.13
CA GLY A 105 -0.76 10.93 21.34
C GLY A 105 0.05 11.52 20.19
N VAL A 106 -0.38 11.27 18.94
CA VAL A 106 0.18 11.92 17.75
C VAL A 106 0.02 13.44 17.87
N ASP A 107 -1.18 13.93 18.17
CA ASP A 107 -1.44 15.37 18.31
C ASP A 107 -0.53 16.03 19.34
N ALA A 108 -0.36 15.39 20.51
CA ALA A 108 0.54 15.86 21.56
C ALA A 108 2.01 15.92 21.10
N VAL A 109 2.48 14.92 20.33
CA VAL A 109 3.85 14.91 19.78
C VAL A 109 4.02 16.00 18.73
N LEU A 110 3.05 16.20 17.83
CA LEU A 110 3.08 17.27 16.83
C LEU A 110 3.11 18.65 17.49
N ALA A 111 2.34 18.86 18.57
CA ALA A 111 2.36 20.10 19.33
C ALA A 111 3.71 20.34 20.02
N GLN A 112 4.31 19.30 20.59
CA GLN A 112 5.59 19.36 21.28
C GLN A 112 6.78 19.61 20.35
N THR A 113 6.76 19.01 19.14
CA THR A 113 7.88 19.07 18.18
C THR A 113 7.72 20.19 17.15
N GLY A 114 6.55 20.82 17.06
CA GLY A 114 6.23 21.77 16.01
C GLY A 114 6.11 21.13 14.61
N SER A 115 6.09 19.79 14.54
CA SER A 115 6.04 19.06 13.28
C SER A 115 4.62 19.02 12.71
N GLY A 116 4.52 18.87 11.38
CA GLY A 116 3.30 18.48 10.70
C GLY A 116 3.20 16.97 10.49
N ALA A 117 2.05 16.50 10.02
CA ALA A 117 1.80 15.12 9.68
C ALA A 117 0.75 15.00 8.57
N LEU A 118 0.78 13.88 7.83
CA LEU A 118 -0.32 13.45 6.96
C LEU A 118 -1.09 12.33 7.65
N LEU A 119 -2.39 12.53 7.84
CA LEU A 119 -3.31 11.49 8.29
C LEU A 119 -3.89 10.78 7.08
N GLU A 120 -3.70 9.48 6.98
CA GLU A 120 -4.19 8.68 5.84
C GLU A 120 -5.33 7.76 6.24
N SER A 121 -6.36 7.77 5.39
CA SER A 121 -7.58 7.00 5.55
C SER A 121 -7.99 6.36 4.23
N ALA A 122 -8.84 5.34 4.30
CA ALA A 122 -9.48 4.78 3.11
C ALA A 122 -10.49 5.74 2.44
N ARG A 123 -10.84 6.85 3.11
CA ARG A 123 -11.87 7.80 2.67
C ARG A 123 -11.40 9.23 2.52
N GLY A 124 -10.12 9.48 2.72
CA GLY A 124 -9.53 10.81 2.61
C GLY A 124 -8.18 10.87 3.31
N SER A 125 -7.35 11.82 2.90
CA SER A 125 -6.09 12.11 3.57
C SER A 125 -6.05 13.60 3.90
N VAL A 126 -5.55 13.95 5.07
CA VAL A 126 -5.54 15.35 5.55
C VAL A 126 -4.18 15.68 6.16
N ASP A 127 -3.58 16.75 5.67
CA ASP A 127 -2.39 17.34 6.27
C ASP A 127 -2.74 18.07 7.56
N VAL A 128 -1.95 17.89 8.61
CA VAL A 128 -2.01 18.62 9.86
C VAL A 128 -0.76 19.48 9.99
N ARG A 129 -0.89 20.74 10.39
CA ARG A 129 0.23 21.70 10.57
C ARG A 129 1.13 21.80 9.34
N GLY A 130 0.55 21.86 8.13
CA GLY A 130 1.28 21.93 6.87
C GLY A 130 1.81 20.59 6.34
N GLY A 131 1.46 19.47 6.96
CA GLY A 131 1.86 18.14 6.54
C GLY A 131 3.37 17.88 6.68
N THR A 132 3.83 16.83 6.01
CA THR A 132 5.26 16.42 6.04
C THR A 132 6.14 17.26 5.10
N ALA A 133 5.55 17.92 4.12
CA ALA A 133 6.25 18.75 3.12
C ALA A 133 6.21 20.24 3.44
N GLY A 134 5.56 20.66 4.55
CA GLY A 134 5.45 22.07 4.91
C GLY A 134 4.66 22.89 3.88
N THR A 135 3.54 22.34 3.38
CA THR A 135 2.72 23.04 2.40
C THR A 135 2.19 24.36 2.94
N HIS A 136 2.22 25.42 2.14
CA HIS A 136 1.70 26.74 2.50
C HIS A 136 0.16 26.81 2.43
N GLN A 137 -0.53 25.70 2.24
CA GLN A 137 -2.00 25.67 2.22
C GLN A 137 -2.55 25.67 3.66
N PRO A 138 -3.70 26.32 3.90
CA PRO A 138 -4.37 26.25 5.19
C PRO A 138 -4.66 24.79 5.54
N SER A 139 -4.08 24.32 6.63
CA SER A 139 -4.27 22.96 7.13
C SER A 139 -4.76 23.01 8.57
N PRO A 140 -5.49 21.99 9.05
CA PRO A 140 -5.89 21.88 10.46
C PRO A 140 -4.72 22.10 11.41
N ALA A 141 -4.98 22.84 12.48
CA ALA A 141 -3.96 23.11 13.49
C ALA A 141 -3.68 21.90 14.41
N ASN A 142 -4.59 20.93 14.42
CA ASN A 142 -4.50 19.74 15.27
C ASN A 142 -5.23 18.55 14.65
N VAL A 143 -4.96 17.36 15.19
CA VAL A 143 -5.55 16.09 14.71
C VAL A 143 -7.08 16.10 14.87
N GLY A 144 -7.61 16.69 15.95
CA GLY A 144 -9.06 16.76 16.18
C GLY A 144 -9.82 17.54 15.11
N GLU A 145 -9.22 18.62 14.59
CA GLU A 145 -9.77 19.35 13.44
C GLU A 145 -9.69 18.53 12.16
N ALA A 146 -8.56 17.87 11.92
CA ALA A 146 -8.36 17.03 10.75
C ALA A 146 -9.35 15.86 10.69
N LEU A 147 -9.65 15.22 11.83
CA LEU A 147 -10.61 14.12 11.89
C LEU A 147 -12.02 14.52 11.43
N ARG A 148 -12.42 15.79 11.60
CA ARG A 148 -13.72 16.30 11.12
C ARG A 148 -13.78 16.41 9.60
N LEU A 149 -12.62 16.50 8.92
CA LEU A 149 -12.51 16.56 7.47
C LEU A 149 -12.43 15.18 6.82
N ILE A 150 -12.10 14.14 7.59
CA ILE A 150 -12.05 12.76 7.11
C ILE A 150 -13.44 12.11 7.28
N PRO A 151 -14.09 11.64 6.20
CA PRO A 151 -15.40 11.00 6.31
C PRO A 151 -15.38 9.81 7.28
N GLY A 152 -16.17 9.90 8.35
CA GLY A 152 -16.23 8.92 9.44
C GLY A 152 -15.08 9.00 10.45
N GLY A 153 -14.16 9.97 10.34
CA GLY A 153 -13.10 10.22 11.31
C GLY A 153 -12.10 9.08 11.52
N ARG A 154 -11.97 8.15 10.57
CA ARG A 154 -11.16 6.93 10.70
C ARG A 154 -9.81 7.12 10.03
N VAL A 155 -8.74 7.14 10.79
CA VAL A 155 -7.35 7.22 10.33
C VAL A 155 -6.69 5.85 10.48
N HIS A 156 -6.02 5.37 9.44
CA HIS A 156 -5.43 4.04 9.39
C HIS A 156 -3.93 4.06 9.62
N LYS A 157 -3.28 5.14 9.19
CA LYS A 157 -1.86 5.41 9.41
C LYS A 157 -1.56 6.90 9.40
N VAL A 158 -0.41 7.26 9.95
CA VAL A 158 0.07 8.64 10.01
C VAL A 158 1.46 8.69 9.43
N VAL A 159 1.73 9.62 8.52
CA VAL A 159 3.07 9.94 8.04
C VAL A 159 3.55 11.20 8.71
N LEU A 160 4.75 11.16 9.30
CA LEU A 160 5.33 12.27 10.05
C LEU A 160 6.87 12.15 10.05
N PRO A 161 7.61 13.22 10.42
CA PRO A 161 9.06 13.14 10.50
C PRO A 161 9.53 11.98 11.39
N THR A 162 10.55 11.25 10.95
CA THR A 162 11.05 10.04 11.63
C THR A 162 11.34 10.22 13.12
N PRO A 163 11.92 11.33 13.60
CA PRO A 163 12.11 11.55 15.03
C PRO A 163 10.76 11.59 15.79
N ALA A 164 9.76 12.28 15.25
CA ALA A 164 8.44 12.36 15.86
C ALA A 164 7.72 10.99 15.83
N ALA A 165 7.85 10.23 14.73
CA ALA A 165 7.31 8.89 14.61
C ALA A 165 7.84 7.95 15.71
N ARG A 166 9.13 8.01 15.99
CA ARG A 166 9.76 7.24 17.09
C ARG A 166 9.16 7.59 18.44
N VAL A 167 9.00 8.88 18.74
CA VAL A 167 8.39 9.32 20.00
C VAL A 167 6.97 8.80 20.13
N VAL A 168 6.16 8.79 19.05
CA VAL A 168 4.82 8.20 19.05
C VAL A 168 4.88 6.70 19.36
N VAL A 169 5.73 5.95 18.68
CA VAL A 169 5.83 4.49 18.88
C VAL A 169 6.30 4.16 20.29
N ASP A 170 7.30 4.87 20.82
CA ASP A 170 7.82 4.66 22.17
C ASP A 170 6.77 4.97 23.25
N ARG A 171 5.96 6.03 23.06
CA ARG A 171 4.87 6.41 23.98
C ARG A 171 3.84 5.29 24.16
N PHE A 172 3.58 4.52 23.13
CA PHE A 172 2.58 3.44 23.13
C PHE A 172 3.19 2.05 23.29
N SER A 173 4.52 1.95 23.52
CA SER A 173 5.16 0.67 23.75
C SER A 173 4.55 -0.04 24.98
N GLY A 174 4.17 -1.31 24.80
CA GLY A 174 3.48 -2.08 25.85
C GLY A 174 1.96 -1.89 25.96
N VAL A 175 1.38 -0.88 25.29
CA VAL A 175 -0.07 -0.62 25.28
C VAL A 175 -0.69 -0.98 23.94
N VAL A 176 -0.14 -0.44 22.85
CA VAL A 176 -0.57 -0.70 21.48
C VAL A 176 0.66 -1.05 20.65
N ARG A 177 0.61 -2.16 19.92
CA ARG A 177 1.69 -2.52 19.00
C ARG A 177 1.59 -1.67 17.73
N LEU A 178 2.46 -0.67 17.62
CA LEU A 178 2.63 0.16 16.44
C LEU A 178 3.83 -0.34 15.62
N SER A 179 3.72 -0.21 14.31
CA SER A 179 4.84 -0.36 13.36
C SER A 179 5.31 1.01 12.91
N ILE A 180 6.60 1.11 12.60
CA ILE A 180 7.21 2.25 11.94
C ILE A 180 7.88 1.77 10.67
N THR A 181 7.55 2.39 9.56
CA THR A 181 8.17 2.13 8.25
C THR A 181 8.84 3.40 7.77
N GLY A 182 10.14 3.35 7.51
CA GLY A 182 10.88 4.47 6.95
C GLY A 182 10.40 4.80 5.54
N LEU A 183 10.24 6.07 5.27
CA LEU A 183 9.92 6.62 3.95
C LEU A 183 11.06 7.53 3.50
N GLU A 184 10.99 7.97 2.25
CA GLU A 184 11.90 8.96 1.71
C GLU A 184 11.81 10.31 2.46
N MET A 185 12.80 11.19 2.27
CA MET A 185 12.85 12.55 2.82
C MET A 185 12.78 12.63 4.36
N GLY A 186 13.25 11.60 5.08
CA GLY A 186 13.31 11.62 6.54
C GLY A 186 11.98 11.48 7.25
N ASN A 187 10.94 11.04 6.54
CA ASN A 187 9.64 10.73 7.08
C ASN A 187 9.49 9.24 7.41
N SER A 188 8.53 8.93 8.24
CA SER A 188 8.14 7.56 8.55
C SER A 188 6.61 7.44 8.64
N GLU A 189 6.13 6.28 8.28
CA GLU A 189 4.75 5.86 8.43
C GLU A 189 4.59 5.15 9.77
N VAL A 190 3.56 5.50 10.53
CA VAL A 190 3.15 4.84 11.77
C VAL A 190 1.76 4.25 11.60
N GLY A 191 1.65 2.95 11.85
CA GLY A 191 0.40 2.20 11.79
C GLY A 191 0.33 1.11 12.85
N LEU A 192 -0.77 0.37 12.91
CA LEU A 192 -0.86 -0.81 13.78
C LEU A 192 -0.02 -1.95 13.20
N SER A 193 0.81 -2.61 14.01
CA SER A 193 1.65 -3.73 13.56
C SER A 193 0.88 -4.93 12.98
N LYS A 194 -0.40 -5.09 13.39
CA LYS A 194 -1.29 -6.11 12.81
C LYS A 194 -1.81 -5.76 11.40
N ASN A 195 -1.66 -4.50 10.99
CA ASN A 195 -1.99 -4.05 9.63
C ASN A 195 -0.77 -4.28 8.76
N CYS A 196 -0.70 -5.43 8.11
CA CYS A 196 0.38 -5.85 7.22
C CYS A 196 -0.20 -6.63 6.06
N LYS A 197 0.56 -6.76 4.97
CA LYS A 197 0.15 -7.48 3.76
C LYS A 197 -0.23 -8.93 4.07
N ARG A 198 0.46 -9.62 4.99
CA ARG A 198 0.11 -10.97 5.46
C ARG A 198 -1.34 -11.08 5.92
N GLY A 199 -1.75 -10.22 6.85
CA GLY A 199 -3.10 -10.27 7.42
C GLY A 199 -4.18 -9.92 6.41
N ALA A 200 -3.87 -9.07 5.44
CA ALA A 200 -4.77 -8.70 4.35
C ALA A 200 -4.97 -9.84 3.34
N VAL A 201 -3.86 -10.45 2.89
CA VAL A 201 -3.89 -11.60 1.98
C VAL A 201 -4.66 -12.75 2.60
N ARG A 202 -4.39 -13.08 3.86
CA ARG A 202 -5.13 -14.12 4.58
C ARG A 202 -6.62 -13.84 4.63
N ALA A 203 -7.03 -12.62 4.95
CA ALA A 203 -8.45 -12.23 4.97
C ALA A 203 -9.13 -12.40 3.60
N ILE A 204 -8.41 -12.09 2.50
CA ILE A 204 -8.91 -12.30 1.15
C ILE A 204 -9.01 -13.80 0.84
N LEU A 205 -7.98 -14.60 1.14
CA LEU A 205 -7.97 -16.04 0.89
C LEU A 205 -9.08 -16.75 1.67
N ASP A 206 -9.26 -16.41 2.95
CA ASP A 206 -10.33 -16.95 3.80
C ASP A 206 -11.72 -16.62 3.23
N TYR A 207 -11.90 -15.42 2.64
CA TYR A 207 -13.16 -14.98 2.05
C TYR A 207 -13.45 -15.65 0.70
N VAL A 208 -12.44 -15.78 -0.17
CA VAL A 208 -12.64 -16.36 -1.51
C VAL A 208 -12.74 -17.88 -1.49
N GLY A 209 -12.32 -18.54 -0.41
CA GLY A 209 -12.34 -19.99 -0.23
C GLY A 209 -11.33 -20.68 -1.17
N ASP A 210 -11.87 -21.33 -2.22
CA ASP A 210 -11.01 -21.96 -3.23
C ASP A 210 -10.25 -20.90 -4.04
N ALA A 211 -9.00 -20.69 -3.67
CA ALA A 211 -8.09 -19.72 -4.29
C ALA A 211 -7.29 -20.33 -5.47
N GLY A 212 -7.24 -21.65 -5.57
CA GLY A 212 -6.30 -22.36 -6.45
C GLY A 212 -4.86 -22.05 -6.06
N THR A 213 -3.93 -22.21 -7.00
CA THR A 213 -2.54 -21.80 -6.80
C THR A 213 -2.45 -20.28 -6.60
N THR A 214 -1.72 -19.86 -5.57
CA THR A 214 -1.61 -18.44 -5.18
C THR A 214 -0.26 -17.85 -5.55
N TYR A 215 -0.27 -16.62 -6.08
CA TYR A 215 0.92 -15.89 -6.50
C TYR A 215 1.01 -14.54 -5.80
N GLY A 216 2.23 -14.11 -5.43
CA GLY A 216 2.50 -12.79 -4.89
C GLY A 216 3.61 -12.09 -5.66
N PHE A 217 3.36 -10.85 -6.10
CA PHE A 217 4.33 -10.01 -6.83
C PHE A 217 4.70 -8.81 -5.98
N GLY A 218 6.00 -8.54 -5.84
CA GLY A 218 6.50 -7.45 -5.01
C GLY A 218 7.97 -7.12 -5.24
N ASP A 219 8.44 -6.02 -4.65
CA ASP A 219 9.80 -5.53 -4.82
C ASP A 219 10.46 -5.03 -3.52
N SER A 220 9.69 -4.70 -2.49
CA SER A 220 10.18 -4.07 -1.27
C SER A 220 9.96 -4.93 -0.02
N GLU A 221 10.60 -4.58 1.10
CA GLU A 221 10.62 -5.42 2.31
C GLU A 221 9.22 -5.71 2.89
N ASN A 222 8.25 -4.80 2.66
CA ASN A 222 6.87 -5.01 3.11
C ASN A 222 6.18 -6.18 2.37
N ASP A 223 6.70 -6.60 1.19
CA ASP A 223 6.21 -7.73 0.40
C ASP A 223 6.65 -9.08 0.95
N LEU A 224 7.68 -9.13 1.80
CA LEU A 224 8.07 -10.38 2.46
C LEU A 224 6.89 -11.00 3.21
N SER A 225 6.07 -10.18 3.84
CA SER A 225 4.88 -10.63 4.56
C SER A 225 3.73 -11.10 3.63
N LEU A 226 3.69 -10.66 2.38
CA LEU A 226 2.84 -11.19 1.33
C LEU A 226 3.38 -12.54 0.83
N PHE A 227 4.70 -12.62 0.56
CA PHE A 227 5.35 -13.84 0.05
C PHE A 227 5.18 -15.04 0.96
N GLU A 228 5.09 -14.83 2.28
CA GLU A 228 4.83 -15.89 3.27
C GLU A 228 3.40 -16.48 3.19
N GLN A 229 2.49 -15.88 2.43
CA GLN A 229 1.07 -16.28 2.35
C GLN A 229 0.68 -16.87 0.99
N VAL A 230 1.61 -17.01 0.08
CA VAL A 230 1.36 -17.50 -1.29
C VAL A 230 2.22 -18.70 -1.63
N ASP A 231 1.76 -19.53 -2.56
CA ASP A 231 2.50 -20.72 -3.01
C ASP A 231 3.72 -20.35 -3.85
N VAL A 232 3.59 -19.29 -4.66
CA VAL A 232 4.64 -18.83 -5.56
C VAL A 232 4.86 -17.33 -5.39
N SER A 233 6.02 -16.95 -4.90
CA SER A 233 6.42 -15.54 -4.77
C SER A 233 7.32 -15.12 -5.93
N VAL A 234 7.02 -13.95 -6.49
CA VAL A 234 7.69 -13.38 -7.67
C VAL A 234 8.29 -12.02 -7.29
N ALA A 235 9.60 -11.97 -7.14
CA ALA A 235 10.31 -10.71 -6.94
C ALA A 235 10.54 -10.00 -8.28
N MET A 236 10.33 -8.69 -8.30
CA MET A 236 10.66 -7.85 -9.45
C MET A 236 12.18 -7.75 -9.64
N GLY A 237 12.64 -7.52 -10.86
CA GLY A 237 14.06 -7.33 -11.16
C GLY A 237 14.71 -6.13 -10.47
N ASN A 238 13.91 -5.11 -10.14
CA ASN A 238 14.29 -3.96 -9.31
C ASN A 238 14.16 -4.20 -7.79
N ALA A 239 13.67 -5.36 -7.36
CA ALA A 239 13.45 -5.65 -5.94
C ALA A 239 14.76 -5.57 -5.12
N VAL A 240 14.62 -5.20 -3.86
CA VAL A 240 15.74 -5.19 -2.91
C VAL A 240 16.32 -6.61 -2.71
N PRO A 241 17.61 -6.76 -2.41
CA PRO A 241 18.25 -8.07 -2.32
C PRO A 241 17.58 -9.07 -1.37
N ALA A 242 17.02 -8.59 -0.26
CA ALA A 242 16.31 -9.43 0.70
C ALA A 242 15.06 -10.07 0.08
N VAL A 243 14.29 -9.32 -0.69
CA VAL A 243 13.06 -9.77 -1.36
C VAL A 243 13.40 -10.77 -2.48
N LYS A 244 14.44 -10.50 -3.28
CA LYS A 244 14.92 -11.45 -4.32
C LYS A 244 15.35 -12.79 -3.73
N ARG A 245 16.00 -12.78 -2.56
CA ARG A 245 16.42 -14.02 -1.89
C ARG A 245 15.26 -14.84 -1.32
N ALA A 246 14.20 -14.16 -0.91
CA ALA A 246 13.01 -14.80 -0.32
C ALA A 246 12.01 -15.32 -1.38
N ALA A 247 12.12 -14.85 -2.62
CA ALA A 247 11.18 -15.19 -3.68
C ALA A 247 11.45 -16.56 -4.31
N THR A 248 10.38 -17.21 -4.75
CA THR A 248 10.42 -18.45 -5.53
C THR A 248 11.09 -18.22 -6.89
N LEU A 249 10.84 -17.06 -7.50
CA LEU A 249 11.47 -16.65 -8.75
C LEU A 249 11.66 -15.14 -8.83
N VAL A 250 12.59 -14.71 -9.68
CA VAL A 250 12.81 -13.30 -10.00
C VAL A 250 12.43 -13.07 -11.47
N THR A 251 11.63 -12.03 -11.72
CA THR A 251 11.26 -11.60 -13.06
C THR A 251 12.10 -10.40 -13.51
N ASP A 252 11.72 -9.76 -14.61
CA ASP A 252 12.37 -8.54 -15.12
C ASP A 252 11.96 -7.33 -14.25
N THR A 253 12.59 -6.18 -14.49
CA THR A 253 12.28 -4.94 -13.78
C THR A 253 10.89 -4.42 -14.12
N VAL A 254 10.33 -3.57 -13.26
CA VAL A 254 9.05 -2.90 -13.51
C VAL A 254 9.09 -2.06 -14.80
N GLY A 255 10.21 -1.37 -15.07
CA GLY A 255 10.40 -0.59 -16.30
C GLY A 255 10.49 -1.45 -17.57
N ASN A 256 10.73 -2.74 -17.44
CA ASN A 256 10.77 -3.74 -18.54
C ASN A 256 9.56 -4.69 -18.49
N ASP A 257 8.42 -4.25 -18.00
CA ASP A 257 7.18 -5.03 -17.96
C ASP A 257 7.30 -6.39 -17.24
N GLY A 258 8.04 -6.43 -16.14
CA GLY A 258 8.37 -7.66 -15.42
C GLY A 258 7.15 -8.50 -15.03
N VAL A 259 6.03 -7.86 -14.60
CA VAL A 259 4.78 -8.57 -14.29
C VAL A 259 4.21 -9.28 -15.52
N ALA A 260 4.12 -8.58 -16.66
CA ALA A 260 3.60 -9.18 -17.89
C ALA A 260 4.45 -10.36 -18.37
N LYS A 261 5.77 -10.20 -18.30
CA LYS A 261 6.72 -11.28 -18.64
C LYS A 261 6.61 -12.49 -17.72
N ALA A 262 6.44 -12.24 -16.40
CA ALA A 262 6.26 -13.32 -15.44
C ALA A 262 4.95 -14.09 -15.69
N LEU A 263 3.83 -13.38 -15.88
CA LEU A 263 2.54 -14.03 -16.18
C LEU A 263 2.59 -14.87 -17.45
N ALA A 264 3.27 -14.39 -18.50
CA ALA A 264 3.47 -15.16 -19.73
C ALA A 264 4.38 -16.39 -19.53
N LYS A 265 5.53 -16.22 -18.82
CA LYS A 265 6.46 -17.31 -18.52
C LYS A 265 5.80 -18.41 -17.68
N LEU A 266 4.95 -18.04 -16.75
CA LEU A 266 4.19 -18.96 -15.90
C LEU A 266 2.96 -19.56 -16.61
N ARG A 267 2.70 -19.17 -17.85
CA ARG A 267 1.54 -19.62 -18.67
C ARG A 267 0.20 -19.29 -18.01
N LEU A 268 0.12 -18.14 -17.37
CA LEU A 268 -1.09 -17.65 -16.71
C LEU A 268 -1.92 -16.70 -17.60
N ILE A 269 -1.33 -16.32 -18.77
CA ILE A 269 -1.96 -15.49 -19.82
C ILE A 269 -1.65 -16.03 -21.21
#